data_3495878feb4de6b0b5631d666d9d436c
#
_entry.id   3495878feb4de6b0b5631d666d9d436c
#
_cell.length_a   1.000
_cell.length_b   1.000
_cell.length_c   1.000
_cell.angle_alpha   90.00
_cell.angle_beta   90.00
_cell.angle_gamma   90.00
#
_symmetry.space_group_name_H-M   'P 1'
#
loop_
_entity.id
_entity.type
_entity.pdbx_description
1 polymer ?
#
loop_
_entity_poly.entity_id
_entity_poly.type
_entity_poly.pdbx_seq_one_letter_code
_entity_poly.pdbx_strand_id
1 'polypeptide(L)'
;MYRLLCKDGSAKRGEFTTVHGVIQTPVFMNVGTAAAIKGAVSTEDLENLKTQVELSNTYHLHLRPGDEVIKKLGGIHKFMVWDKPVVTDSGGFQVFSLAKLRKIKEEGVKFSSHIDGRKIFMGPEESMQIQSNIASTIAMAFDECPGLPCERKYMLESVARTERWLLRCKNELNRLNSLPDTINKEQLLFGINQGGVYSDIRIENAKRITDMDLAGYAIGGLAVGETHEEMYKTLETVVPYLPENKPTYLMGVGTPENILESVERGVDFFDCVYPSRNGRHGHAYTNHGKMNLNNAKYELDERPLDSTCDCPVCRRYTRAYIRHLLKAGEMLGMRFLVMHNLYFYNNMMEEIRATIEKGEFQAYKKAKLEGFNAGEQ
;
A
#
# COMPACT_ATOMS: atom_id res chain seq x y z
N MET A 1 13.39 -0.17 -13.60
CA MET A 1 14.69 0.11 -12.91
C MET A 1 14.51 1.33 -12.00
N TYR A 2 15.01 1.29 -10.76
CA TYR A 2 14.95 2.42 -9.83
C TYR A 2 16.16 3.34 -10.03
N ARG A 3 15.92 4.65 -10.10
CA ARG A 3 16.93 5.69 -10.20
C ARG A 3 16.73 6.69 -9.06
N LEU A 4 17.67 6.74 -8.13
CA LEU A 4 17.72 7.78 -7.11
C LEU A 4 18.13 9.10 -7.77
N LEU A 5 17.36 10.15 -7.60
CA LEU A 5 17.59 11.48 -8.18
C LEU A 5 18.33 12.41 -7.20
N CYS A 6 17.80 12.54 -5.98
CA CYS A 6 18.41 13.29 -4.91
C CYS A 6 17.92 12.82 -3.53
N LYS A 7 18.54 13.37 -2.48
CA LYS A 7 18.20 13.11 -1.06
C LYS A 7 18.17 14.40 -0.28
N ASP A 8 17.33 14.42 0.77
CA ASP A 8 17.37 15.41 1.85
C ASP A 8 17.43 14.64 3.18
N GLY A 9 18.62 14.60 3.79
CA GLY A 9 18.93 13.63 4.83
C GLY A 9 18.83 12.18 4.34
N SER A 10 17.98 11.37 4.98
CA SER A 10 17.68 10.02 4.52
C SER A 10 16.46 9.94 3.60
N ALA A 11 15.66 11.00 3.49
CA ALA A 11 14.54 11.07 2.58
C ALA A 11 15.02 11.01 1.12
N LYS A 12 14.45 10.12 0.33
CA LYS A 12 14.87 9.84 -1.05
C LYS A 12 13.84 10.37 -2.04
N ARG A 13 14.32 10.96 -3.14
CA ARG A 13 13.55 11.29 -4.34
C ARG A 13 14.05 10.43 -5.48
N GLY A 14 13.19 9.61 -6.05
CA GLY A 14 13.59 8.70 -7.12
C GLY A 14 12.51 8.49 -8.18
N GLU A 15 12.88 7.70 -9.18
CA GLU A 15 12.01 7.24 -10.27
C GLU A 15 12.13 5.73 -10.40
N PHE A 16 10.99 5.05 -10.49
CA PHE A 16 10.96 3.62 -10.72
C PHE A 16 10.28 3.32 -12.06
N THR A 17 11.08 2.99 -13.07
CA THR A 17 10.60 2.66 -14.42
C THR A 17 10.08 1.24 -14.46
N THR A 18 8.85 1.09 -14.96
CA THR A 18 8.14 -0.18 -15.16
C THR A 18 7.59 -0.26 -16.59
N VAL A 19 7.05 -1.42 -16.98
CA VAL A 19 6.39 -1.61 -18.28
C VAL A 19 5.10 -0.80 -18.41
N HIS A 20 4.49 -0.36 -17.31
CA HIS A 20 3.27 0.43 -17.29
C HIS A 20 3.52 1.90 -16.90
N GLY A 21 4.75 2.38 -17.08
CA GLY A 21 5.13 3.77 -16.83
C GLY A 21 6.10 3.96 -15.68
N VAL A 22 6.44 5.22 -15.42
CA VAL A 22 7.40 5.63 -14.40
C VAL A 22 6.66 6.04 -13.14
N ILE A 23 7.05 5.46 -12.00
CA ILE A 23 6.55 5.82 -10.68
C ILE A 23 7.51 6.84 -10.07
N GLN A 24 6.99 8.01 -9.71
CA GLN A 24 7.72 9.06 -9.00
C GLN A 24 7.67 8.77 -7.49
N THR A 25 8.81 8.58 -6.84
CA THR A 25 8.88 8.28 -5.40
C THR A 25 9.37 9.47 -4.57
N PRO A 26 8.93 9.60 -3.32
CA PRO A 26 7.97 8.75 -2.58
C PRO A 26 6.57 8.75 -3.19
N VAL A 27 5.84 7.63 -3.02
CA VAL A 27 4.50 7.43 -3.60
C VAL A 27 3.55 6.74 -2.61
N PHE A 28 2.29 7.14 -2.63
CA PHE A 28 1.19 6.44 -1.96
C PHE A 28 0.41 5.63 -2.99
N MET A 29 0.25 4.34 -2.77
CA MET A 29 -0.53 3.42 -3.60
C MET A 29 -1.96 3.38 -3.11
N ASN A 30 -2.90 3.74 -3.99
CA ASN A 30 -4.30 3.73 -3.64
C ASN A 30 -4.86 2.30 -3.64
N VAL A 31 -5.43 1.87 -2.50
CA VAL A 31 -5.83 0.47 -2.32
C VAL A 31 -7.19 0.19 -2.94
N GLY A 32 -7.19 -0.57 -4.03
CA GLY A 32 -8.36 -1.07 -4.73
C GLY A 32 -8.53 -2.58 -4.55
N THR A 33 -8.99 -3.00 -3.40
CA THR A 33 -9.10 -4.39 -2.92
C THR A 33 -9.44 -5.44 -3.99
N ALA A 34 -10.37 -5.15 -4.88
CA ALA A 34 -10.87 -6.06 -5.92
C ALA A 34 -10.95 -5.34 -7.26
N ALA A 35 -9.82 -4.83 -7.76
CA ALA A 35 -9.71 -4.02 -8.98
C ALA A 35 -10.64 -2.79 -8.95
N ALA A 36 -10.91 -2.26 -7.75
CA ALA A 36 -11.73 -1.07 -7.56
C ALA A 36 -11.56 -0.53 -6.13
N ILE A 37 -11.50 0.78 -6.00
CA ILE A 37 -11.45 1.42 -4.69
C ILE A 37 -12.84 1.47 -4.06
N LYS A 38 -12.96 0.94 -2.85
CA LYS A 38 -14.22 0.98 -2.10
C LYS A 38 -14.62 2.44 -1.83
N GLY A 39 -15.79 2.82 -2.29
CA GLY A 39 -16.32 4.19 -2.24
C GLY A 39 -16.74 4.71 -3.61
N ALA A 40 -16.95 3.81 -4.57
CA ALA A 40 -17.44 4.10 -5.93
C ALA A 40 -16.55 5.09 -6.70
N VAL A 41 -15.23 4.90 -6.61
CA VAL A 41 -14.23 5.68 -7.34
C VAL A 41 -13.82 4.88 -8.58
N SER A 42 -14.01 5.47 -9.76
CA SER A 42 -13.65 4.88 -11.05
C SER A 42 -12.17 5.12 -11.38
N THR A 43 -11.66 4.44 -12.41
CA THR A 43 -10.31 4.68 -12.93
C THR A 43 -10.16 6.09 -13.49
N GLU A 44 -11.19 6.65 -14.13
CA GLU A 44 -11.24 8.04 -14.56
C GLU A 44 -11.13 9.02 -13.36
N ASP A 45 -11.81 8.72 -12.25
CA ASP A 45 -11.61 9.49 -11.01
C ASP A 45 -10.16 9.41 -10.54
N LEU A 46 -9.54 8.22 -10.54
CA LEU A 46 -8.14 8.04 -10.11
C LEU A 46 -7.14 8.87 -10.91
N GLU A 47 -7.38 9.06 -12.20
CA GLU A 47 -6.56 9.95 -13.03
C GLU A 47 -6.63 11.39 -12.53
N ASN A 48 -7.84 11.88 -12.23
CA ASN A 48 -8.09 13.22 -11.70
C ASN A 48 -7.61 13.40 -10.26
N LEU A 49 -7.38 12.31 -9.53
CA LEU A 49 -6.90 12.30 -8.15
C LEU A 49 -5.37 12.13 -8.04
N LYS A 50 -4.62 12.30 -9.15
CA LYS A 50 -3.16 12.22 -9.22
C LYS A 50 -2.61 10.83 -8.83
N THR A 51 -3.41 9.78 -8.98
CA THR A 51 -3.00 8.41 -8.67
C THR A 51 -1.91 7.96 -9.64
N GLN A 52 -0.79 7.46 -9.12
CA GLN A 52 0.28 6.90 -9.92
C GLN A 52 0.25 5.36 -9.93
N VAL A 53 -0.10 4.78 -8.80
CA VAL A 53 -0.09 3.33 -8.59
C VAL A 53 -1.35 2.90 -7.84
N GLU A 54 -1.98 1.85 -8.33
CA GLU A 54 -3.09 1.18 -7.64
C GLU A 54 -2.57 -0.12 -7.02
N LEU A 55 -3.08 -0.48 -5.83
CA LEU A 55 -2.80 -1.75 -5.20
C LEU A 55 -4.05 -2.62 -5.15
N SER A 56 -4.02 -3.78 -5.79
CA SER A 56 -5.08 -4.78 -5.76
C SER A 56 -4.70 -6.00 -4.93
N ASN A 57 -5.68 -6.62 -4.27
CA ASN A 57 -5.43 -7.76 -3.39
C ASN A 57 -5.56 -9.10 -4.13
N THR A 58 -4.48 -9.85 -4.19
CA THR A 58 -4.38 -11.19 -4.80
C THR A 58 -5.43 -12.16 -4.27
N TYR A 59 -5.57 -12.24 -2.95
CA TYR A 59 -6.55 -13.12 -2.31
C TYR A 59 -7.99 -12.82 -2.74
N HIS A 60 -8.38 -11.54 -2.74
CA HIS A 60 -9.74 -11.14 -3.11
C HIS A 60 -10.03 -11.40 -4.58
N LEU A 61 -9.09 -11.10 -5.47
CA LEU A 61 -9.22 -11.33 -6.91
C LEU A 61 -9.21 -12.80 -7.28
N HIS A 62 -8.43 -13.64 -6.58
CA HIS A 62 -8.46 -15.10 -6.72
C HIS A 62 -9.82 -15.69 -6.32
N LEU A 63 -10.43 -15.18 -5.25
CA LEU A 63 -11.77 -15.66 -4.84
C LEU A 63 -12.87 -15.17 -5.76
N ARG A 64 -12.79 -13.92 -6.22
CA ARG A 64 -13.82 -13.29 -7.06
C ARG A 64 -13.23 -12.11 -7.85
N PRO A 65 -13.28 -12.13 -9.18
CA PRO A 65 -13.98 -13.11 -10.04
C PRO A 65 -13.25 -14.44 -10.26
N GLY A 66 -11.99 -14.55 -9.81
CA GLY A 66 -11.02 -15.59 -10.10
C GLY A 66 -9.93 -15.06 -11.04
N ASP A 67 -8.68 -15.37 -10.73
CA ASP A 67 -7.51 -14.92 -11.51
C ASP A 67 -7.50 -15.45 -12.94
N GLU A 68 -8.04 -16.67 -13.17
CA GLU A 68 -8.22 -17.23 -14.51
C GLU A 68 -9.22 -16.42 -15.37
N VAL A 69 -10.23 -15.81 -14.75
CA VAL A 69 -11.15 -14.91 -15.46
C VAL A 69 -10.42 -13.64 -15.88
N ILE A 70 -9.62 -13.07 -14.98
CA ILE A 70 -8.82 -11.87 -15.24
C ILE A 70 -7.79 -12.16 -16.36
N LYS A 71 -7.13 -13.32 -16.32
CA LYS A 71 -6.21 -13.76 -17.38
C LYS A 71 -6.91 -13.81 -18.74
N LYS A 72 -8.07 -14.47 -18.82
CA LYS A 72 -8.85 -14.57 -20.07
C LYS A 72 -9.28 -13.22 -20.64
N LEU A 73 -9.46 -12.22 -19.78
CA LEU A 73 -9.82 -10.85 -20.15
C LEU A 73 -8.59 -9.97 -20.44
N GLY A 74 -7.38 -10.53 -20.43
CA GLY A 74 -6.15 -9.85 -20.81
C GLY A 74 -5.42 -9.14 -19.67
N GLY A 75 -5.64 -9.57 -18.43
CA GLY A 75 -4.99 -9.05 -17.24
C GLY A 75 -5.72 -7.89 -16.58
N ILE A 76 -5.25 -7.50 -15.39
CA ILE A 76 -5.93 -6.50 -14.54
C ILE A 76 -6.02 -5.12 -15.21
N HIS A 77 -5.01 -4.72 -15.96
CA HIS A 77 -4.98 -3.42 -16.64
C HIS A 77 -6.13 -3.28 -17.64
N LYS A 78 -6.37 -4.31 -18.47
CA LYS A 78 -7.52 -4.33 -19.37
C LYS A 78 -8.84 -4.50 -18.64
N PHE A 79 -8.86 -5.33 -17.59
CA PHE A 79 -10.05 -5.65 -16.82
C PHE A 79 -10.63 -4.42 -16.12
N MET A 80 -9.78 -3.56 -15.54
CA MET A 80 -10.22 -2.35 -14.84
C MET A 80 -10.06 -1.05 -15.65
N VAL A 81 -9.57 -1.14 -16.90
CA VAL A 81 -9.28 0.01 -17.78
C VAL A 81 -8.35 1.00 -17.06
N TRP A 82 -7.14 0.51 -16.72
CA TRP A 82 -6.13 1.28 -16.00
C TRP A 82 -4.74 1.04 -16.61
N ASP A 83 -4.13 2.09 -17.19
CA ASP A 83 -2.88 1.96 -17.94
C ASP A 83 -1.61 2.17 -17.10
N LYS A 84 -1.78 2.65 -15.85
CA LYS A 84 -0.65 2.91 -14.95
C LYS A 84 -0.31 1.68 -14.10
N PRO A 85 0.83 1.69 -13.37
CA PRO A 85 1.27 0.56 -12.57
C PRO A 85 0.24 0.06 -11.56
N VAL A 86 0.19 -1.26 -11.41
CA VAL A 86 -0.59 -1.97 -10.39
C VAL A 86 0.35 -2.85 -9.59
N VAL A 87 0.25 -2.77 -8.27
CA VAL A 87 0.90 -3.70 -7.33
C VAL A 87 -0.14 -4.73 -6.87
N THR A 88 0.21 -6.00 -6.86
CA THR A 88 -0.57 -7.01 -6.16
C THR A 88 0.14 -7.42 -4.88
N ASP A 89 -0.60 -7.43 -3.76
CA ASP A 89 -0.08 -8.04 -2.54
C ASP A 89 0.11 -9.55 -2.70
N SER A 90 0.77 -10.20 -1.75
CA SER A 90 1.03 -11.64 -1.81
C SER A 90 -0.21 -12.51 -1.57
N GLY A 91 -1.28 -11.94 -1.02
CA GLY A 91 -2.41 -12.65 -0.44
C GLY A 91 -2.13 -13.23 0.96
N GLY A 92 -0.88 -13.25 1.41
CA GLY A 92 -0.48 -13.81 2.70
C GLY A 92 -1.17 -13.15 3.88
N PHE A 93 -1.12 -11.84 3.99
CA PHE A 93 -1.75 -11.11 5.10
C PHE A 93 -3.26 -11.42 5.25
N GLN A 94 -4.02 -11.49 4.15
CA GLN A 94 -5.44 -11.81 4.18
C GLN A 94 -5.68 -13.26 4.64
N VAL A 95 -4.83 -14.20 4.23
CA VAL A 95 -4.84 -15.57 4.73
C VAL A 95 -4.56 -15.60 6.23
N PHE A 96 -3.64 -14.78 6.72
CA PHE A 96 -3.31 -14.71 8.15
C PHE A 96 -4.36 -13.97 8.98
N SER A 97 -4.96 -12.91 8.46
CA SER A 97 -5.92 -12.06 9.19
C SER A 97 -7.37 -12.54 9.13
N LEU A 98 -7.81 -13.13 8.01
CA LEU A 98 -9.20 -13.50 7.78
C LEU A 98 -9.50 -14.98 8.06
N ALA A 99 -8.52 -15.87 8.00
CA ALA A 99 -8.72 -17.29 8.18
C ALA A 99 -8.66 -17.69 9.67
N LYS A 100 -9.82 -17.94 10.28
CA LYS A 100 -9.90 -18.43 11.69
C LYS A 100 -9.25 -19.79 11.89
N LEU A 101 -9.24 -20.66 10.88
CA LEU A 101 -8.65 -21.99 10.89
C LEU A 101 -7.64 -22.08 9.75
N ARG A 102 -6.36 -21.94 10.08
CA ARG A 102 -5.24 -22.08 9.15
C ARG A 102 -4.22 -23.09 9.66
N LYS A 103 -3.61 -23.84 8.75
CA LYS A 103 -2.45 -24.68 9.03
C LYS A 103 -1.30 -24.22 8.15
N ILE A 104 -0.28 -23.68 8.80
CA ILE A 104 0.95 -23.24 8.15
C ILE A 104 1.91 -24.43 8.12
N LYS A 105 2.48 -24.69 6.96
CA LYS A 105 3.52 -25.70 6.72
C LYS A 105 4.60 -25.11 5.83
N GLU A 106 5.67 -25.86 5.61
CA GLU A 106 6.75 -25.45 4.71
C GLU A 106 6.26 -25.28 3.27
N GLU A 107 5.32 -26.11 2.83
CA GLU A 107 4.76 -26.08 1.48
C GLU A 107 3.91 -24.82 1.24
N GLY A 108 3.21 -24.32 2.27
CA GLY A 108 2.27 -23.21 2.20
C GLY A 108 1.21 -23.28 3.29
N VAL A 109 0.09 -22.61 3.05
CA VAL A 109 -1.00 -22.45 4.03
C VAL A 109 -2.29 -23.05 3.50
N LYS A 110 -2.93 -23.91 4.31
CA LYS A 110 -4.30 -24.39 4.07
C LYS A 110 -5.28 -23.58 4.92
N PHE A 111 -6.32 -23.06 4.29
CA PHE A 111 -7.34 -22.25 4.96
C PHE A 111 -8.70 -22.40 4.28
N SER A 112 -9.74 -21.82 4.87
CA SER A 112 -11.09 -21.79 4.29
C SER A 112 -11.44 -20.39 3.80
N SER A 113 -12.02 -20.31 2.59
CA SER A 113 -12.54 -19.05 2.03
C SER A 113 -13.59 -18.44 2.96
N HIS A 114 -13.50 -17.15 3.17
CA HIS A 114 -14.49 -16.39 3.98
C HIS A 114 -15.81 -16.15 3.22
N ILE A 115 -15.84 -16.41 1.90
CA ILE A 115 -17.04 -16.21 1.06
C ILE A 115 -17.95 -17.43 1.07
N ASP A 116 -17.38 -18.62 0.84
CA ASP A 116 -18.12 -19.86 0.60
C ASP A 116 -17.62 -21.04 1.44
N GLY A 117 -16.61 -20.84 2.28
CA GLY A 117 -16.06 -21.87 3.16
C GLY A 117 -15.21 -22.93 2.47
N ARG A 118 -15.05 -22.90 1.14
CA ARG A 118 -14.23 -23.89 0.41
C ARG A 118 -12.78 -23.87 0.92
N LYS A 119 -12.16 -25.05 0.94
CA LYS A 119 -10.76 -25.19 1.33
C LYS A 119 -9.84 -24.75 0.19
N ILE A 120 -8.89 -23.91 0.53
CA ILE A 120 -7.90 -23.35 -0.39
C ILE A 120 -6.52 -23.69 0.15
N PHE A 121 -5.61 -23.99 -0.74
CA PHE A 121 -4.17 -24.02 -0.47
C PHE A 121 -3.52 -22.86 -1.20
N MET A 122 -2.61 -22.15 -0.53
CA MET A 122 -1.80 -21.10 -1.10
C MET A 122 -0.39 -21.19 -0.54
N GLY A 123 0.56 -21.31 -1.43
CA GLY A 123 1.98 -21.26 -1.16
C GLY A 123 2.67 -20.28 -2.10
N PRO A 124 4.00 -20.23 -2.08
CA PRO A 124 4.76 -19.35 -2.95
C PRO A 124 4.42 -19.50 -4.43
N GLU A 125 4.38 -20.73 -4.94
CA GLU A 125 4.11 -21.00 -6.36
C GLU A 125 2.68 -20.62 -6.74
N GLU A 126 1.69 -20.97 -5.91
CA GLU A 126 0.29 -20.61 -6.16
C GLU A 126 0.11 -19.10 -6.13
N SER A 127 0.73 -18.40 -5.17
CA SER A 127 0.66 -16.93 -5.10
C SER A 127 1.26 -16.29 -6.36
N MET A 128 2.43 -16.75 -6.82
CA MET A 128 3.05 -16.24 -8.04
C MET A 128 2.21 -16.55 -9.28
N GLN A 129 1.63 -17.75 -9.39
CA GLN A 129 0.76 -18.11 -10.50
C GLN A 129 -0.48 -17.21 -10.56
N ILE A 130 -1.12 -16.96 -9.40
CA ILE A 130 -2.29 -16.07 -9.31
C ILE A 130 -1.90 -14.65 -9.73
N GLN A 131 -0.80 -14.10 -9.20
CA GLN A 131 -0.34 -12.76 -9.55
C GLN A 131 0.09 -12.64 -11.02
N SER A 132 0.66 -13.70 -11.60
CA SER A 132 0.97 -13.78 -13.04
C SER A 132 -0.29 -13.80 -13.90
N ASN A 133 -1.35 -14.52 -13.48
CA ASN A 133 -2.64 -14.52 -14.16
C ASN A 133 -3.33 -13.14 -14.09
N ILE A 134 -3.22 -12.47 -12.93
CA ILE A 134 -3.68 -11.09 -12.75
C ILE A 134 -2.86 -10.13 -13.63
N ALA A 135 -1.60 -10.43 -13.88
CA ALA A 135 -0.68 -9.66 -14.70
C ALA A 135 -0.41 -8.24 -14.17
N SER A 136 -0.26 -8.12 -12.84
CA SER A 136 0.15 -6.86 -12.21
C SER A 136 1.54 -6.41 -12.67
N THR A 137 1.88 -5.15 -12.44
CA THR A 137 3.21 -4.60 -12.74
C THR A 137 4.25 -5.12 -11.75
N ILE A 138 3.89 -5.15 -10.46
CA ILE A 138 4.73 -5.57 -9.35
C ILE A 138 3.96 -6.61 -8.53
N ALA A 139 4.57 -7.77 -8.35
CA ALA A 139 4.09 -8.83 -7.46
C ALA A 139 4.85 -8.78 -6.13
N MET A 140 4.13 -9.00 -5.02
CA MET A 140 4.75 -9.18 -3.71
C MET A 140 5.03 -10.66 -3.45
N ALA A 141 6.18 -10.96 -2.84
CA ALA A 141 6.50 -12.32 -2.44
C ALA A 141 5.53 -12.84 -1.37
N PHE A 142 5.20 -14.13 -1.42
CA PHE A 142 4.38 -14.76 -0.40
C PHE A 142 5.15 -14.87 0.91
N ASP A 143 4.60 -14.36 1.99
CA ASP A 143 5.25 -14.24 3.29
C ASP A 143 4.36 -14.69 4.44
N GLU A 144 4.96 -14.92 5.58
CA GLU A 144 4.24 -15.10 6.84
C GLU A 144 4.42 -13.85 7.70
N CYS A 145 3.29 -13.24 8.10
CA CYS A 145 3.23 -12.06 8.94
C CYS A 145 2.68 -12.42 10.33
N PRO A 146 3.54 -12.76 11.32
CA PRO A 146 3.08 -12.97 12.69
C PRO A 146 2.57 -11.66 13.31
N GLY A 147 1.41 -11.73 14.00
CA GLY A 147 0.91 -10.59 14.78
C GLY A 147 1.77 -10.35 16.01
N LEU A 148 1.77 -9.12 16.53
CA LEU A 148 2.47 -8.76 17.75
C LEU A 148 1.50 -8.71 18.96
N PRO A 149 1.96 -9.11 20.17
CA PRO A 149 3.27 -9.67 20.50
C PRO A 149 3.47 -11.09 19.98
N CYS A 150 4.71 -11.43 19.59
CA CYS A 150 5.09 -12.75 19.07
C CYS A 150 6.33 -13.25 19.80
N GLU A 151 6.35 -14.53 20.19
CA GLU A 151 7.52 -15.14 20.82
C GLU A 151 8.72 -15.15 19.86
N ARG A 152 9.90 -14.79 20.39
CA ARG A 152 11.12 -14.71 19.58
C ARG A 152 11.45 -16.00 18.81
N LYS A 153 11.26 -17.17 19.44
CA LYS A 153 11.50 -18.46 18.79
C LYS A 153 10.62 -18.64 17.55
N TYR A 154 9.31 -18.37 17.70
CA TYR A 154 8.39 -18.46 16.56
C TYR A 154 8.72 -17.43 15.47
N MET A 155 9.10 -16.20 15.86
CA MET A 155 9.51 -15.18 14.90
C MET A 155 10.71 -15.64 14.05
N LEU A 156 11.72 -16.25 14.66
CA LEU A 156 12.87 -16.82 13.92
C LEU A 156 12.47 -17.91 12.94
N GLU A 157 11.57 -18.82 13.35
CA GLU A 157 11.06 -19.89 12.49
C GLU A 157 10.24 -19.33 11.30
N SER A 158 9.41 -18.33 11.56
CA SER A 158 8.58 -17.65 10.57
C SER A 158 9.42 -16.89 9.54
N VAL A 159 10.42 -16.12 10.01
CA VAL A 159 11.34 -15.37 9.13
C VAL A 159 12.13 -16.33 8.24
N ALA A 160 12.69 -17.40 8.82
CA ALA A 160 13.43 -18.39 8.03
C ALA A 160 12.55 -19.10 6.98
N ARG A 161 11.25 -19.32 7.28
CA ARG A 161 10.28 -19.83 6.31
C ARG A 161 10.02 -18.82 5.20
N THR A 162 9.78 -17.57 5.56
CA THR A 162 9.56 -16.48 4.60
C THR A 162 10.75 -16.31 3.65
N GLU A 163 11.98 -16.45 4.11
CA GLU A 163 13.18 -16.44 3.25
C GLU A 163 13.17 -17.58 2.23
N ARG A 164 12.85 -18.80 2.65
CA ARG A 164 12.75 -19.95 1.72
C ARG A 164 11.60 -19.78 0.74
N TRP A 165 10.47 -19.24 1.20
CA TRP A 165 9.33 -18.90 0.35
C TRP A 165 9.66 -17.82 -0.68
N LEU A 166 10.45 -16.80 -0.29
CA LEU A 166 10.91 -15.76 -1.21
C LEU A 166 11.73 -16.34 -2.37
N LEU A 167 12.64 -17.27 -2.08
CA LEU A 167 13.43 -17.96 -3.12
C LEU A 167 12.52 -18.75 -4.07
N ARG A 168 11.52 -19.45 -3.54
CA ARG A 168 10.52 -20.18 -4.34
C ARG A 168 9.70 -19.21 -5.21
N CYS A 169 9.24 -18.07 -4.65
CA CYS A 169 8.56 -17.02 -5.40
C CYS A 169 9.40 -16.50 -6.56
N LYS A 170 10.69 -16.20 -6.31
CA LYS A 170 11.62 -15.73 -7.34
C LYS A 170 11.77 -16.73 -8.46
N ASN A 171 12.00 -17.99 -8.14
CA ASN A 171 12.17 -19.05 -9.14
C ASN A 171 10.88 -19.26 -9.96
N GLU A 172 9.74 -19.29 -9.31
CA GLU A 172 8.44 -19.48 -9.98
C GLU A 172 8.09 -18.28 -10.86
N LEU A 173 8.30 -17.04 -10.40
CA LEU A 173 8.06 -15.85 -11.24
C LEU A 173 8.95 -15.84 -12.47
N ASN A 174 10.23 -16.19 -12.34
CA ASN A 174 11.15 -16.30 -13.47
C ASN A 174 10.66 -17.35 -14.49
N ARG A 175 10.19 -18.50 -13.99
CA ARG A 175 9.60 -19.54 -14.82
C ARG A 175 8.36 -19.04 -15.57
N LEU A 176 7.44 -18.40 -14.84
CA LEU A 176 6.21 -17.84 -15.40
C LEU A 176 6.48 -16.76 -16.44
N ASN A 177 7.39 -15.82 -16.16
CA ASN A 177 7.76 -14.77 -17.09
C ASN A 177 8.38 -15.30 -18.41
N SER A 178 8.92 -16.55 -18.42
CA SER A 178 9.46 -17.19 -19.60
C SER A 178 8.42 -17.90 -20.47
N LEU A 179 7.19 -18.09 -19.95
CA LEU A 179 6.16 -18.82 -20.68
C LEU A 179 5.57 -18.00 -21.84
N PRO A 180 5.19 -18.65 -22.96
CA PRO A 180 4.67 -17.93 -24.12
C PRO A 180 3.32 -17.25 -23.88
N ASP A 181 2.48 -17.82 -23.02
CA ASP A 181 1.11 -17.36 -22.70
C ASP A 181 1.03 -16.43 -21.49
N THR A 182 2.15 -16.02 -20.91
CA THR A 182 2.19 -15.01 -19.85
C THR A 182 1.89 -13.63 -20.42
N ILE A 183 0.93 -12.94 -19.78
CA ILE A 183 0.48 -11.61 -20.24
C ILE A 183 1.56 -10.57 -19.98
N ASN A 184 2.04 -10.47 -18.73
CA ASN A 184 3.12 -9.56 -18.35
C ASN A 184 4.41 -10.34 -18.09
N LYS A 185 5.29 -10.43 -19.10
CA LYS A 185 6.58 -11.13 -19.02
C LYS A 185 7.67 -10.36 -18.27
N GLU A 186 7.39 -9.11 -17.95
CA GLU A 186 8.28 -8.21 -17.20
C GLU A 186 7.73 -7.90 -15.81
N GLN A 187 6.86 -8.77 -15.27
CA GLN A 187 6.35 -8.62 -13.91
C GLN A 187 7.50 -8.64 -12.91
N LEU A 188 7.55 -7.61 -12.05
CA LEU A 188 8.60 -7.41 -11.06
C LEU A 188 8.25 -8.08 -9.74
N LEU A 189 9.26 -8.49 -8.97
CA LEU A 189 9.09 -9.07 -7.63
C LEU A 189 9.69 -8.16 -6.57
N PHE A 190 8.91 -7.88 -5.52
CA PHE A 190 9.40 -7.28 -4.27
C PHE A 190 9.49 -8.34 -3.18
N GLY A 191 10.63 -8.39 -2.49
CA GLY A 191 10.83 -9.22 -1.30
C GLY A 191 10.33 -8.50 -0.05
N ILE A 192 10.02 -9.26 1.01
CA ILE A 192 9.48 -8.70 2.25
C ILE A 192 10.41 -9.02 3.42
N ASN A 193 10.92 -7.97 4.07
CA ASN A 193 11.62 -8.07 5.33
C ASN A 193 10.62 -8.29 6.46
N GLN A 194 10.83 -9.33 7.25
CA GLN A 194 10.05 -9.69 8.43
C GLN A 194 10.95 -9.76 9.68
N GLY A 195 10.35 -9.80 10.88
CA GLY A 195 11.10 -9.90 12.14
C GLY A 195 10.45 -9.19 13.34
N GLY A 196 9.20 -8.71 13.18
CA GLY A 196 8.49 -7.97 14.23
C GLY A 196 9.27 -6.73 14.65
N VAL A 197 9.47 -6.55 15.95
CA VAL A 197 10.28 -5.46 16.54
C VAL A 197 11.69 -5.93 16.98
N TYR A 198 12.11 -7.14 16.59
CA TYR A 198 13.42 -7.69 16.93
C TYR A 198 14.49 -7.21 15.94
N SER A 199 15.28 -6.24 16.34
CA SER A 199 16.26 -5.56 15.50
C SER A 199 17.28 -6.50 14.85
N ASP A 200 17.83 -7.46 15.61
CA ASP A 200 18.79 -8.42 15.10
C ASP A 200 18.21 -9.38 14.06
N ILE A 201 16.95 -9.84 14.26
CA ILE A 201 16.25 -10.69 13.30
C ILE A 201 16.00 -9.89 12.00
N ARG A 202 15.55 -8.64 12.12
CA ARG A 202 15.33 -7.73 10.99
C ARG A 202 16.57 -7.50 10.15
N ILE A 203 17.71 -7.21 10.82
CA ILE A 203 18.99 -6.95 10.15
C ILE A 203 19.46 -8.19 9.37
N GLU A 204 19.47 -9.36 10.02
CA GLU A 204 19.89 -10.59 9.37
C GLU A 204 18.98 -10.97 8.20
N ASN A 205 17.67 -10.81 8.36
CA ASN A 205 16.72 -11.03 7.27
C ASN A 205 16.94 -10.02 6.12
N ALA A 206 17.15 -8.73 6.41
CA ALA A 206 17.44 -7.73 5.38
C ALA A 206 18.65 -8.12 4.53
N LYS A 207 19.78 -8.51 5.16
CA LYS A 207 20.98 -8.96 4.46
C LYS A 207 20.68 -10.14 3.53
N ARG A 208 19.98 -11.17 4.04
CA ARG A 208 19.70 -12.40 3.27
C ARG A 208 18.76 -12.16 2.08
N ILE A 209 17.71 -11.33 2.26
CA ILE A 209 16.80 -11.05 1.15
C ILE A 209 17.44 -10.14 0.09
N THR A 210 18.36 -9.25 0.49
CA THR A 210 19.06 -8.36 -0.45
C THR A 210 20.07 -9.11 -1.33
N ASP A 211 20.67 -10.20 -0.83
CA ASP A 211 21.52 -11.09 -1.63
C ASP A 211 20.76 -11.75 -2.81
N MET A 212 19.43 -11.75 -2.78
CA MET A 212 18.62 -12.29 -3.87
C MET A 212 18.46 -11.32 -5.05
N ASP A 213 18.90 -10.07 -4.96
CA ASP A 213 18.84 -9.01 -5.99
C ASP A 213 17.46 -8.90 -6.67
N LEU A 214 16.49 -8.40 -5.91
CA LEU A 214 15.12 -8.21 -6.38
C LEU A 214 14.89 -6.80 -6.92
N ALA A 215 13.72 -6.56 -7.52
CA ALA A 215 13.35 -5.25 -8.05
C ALA A 215 13.12 -4.19 -6.97
N GLY A 216 12.74 -4.61 -5.76
CA GLY A 216 12.53 -3.75 -4.58
C GLY A 216 12.33 -4.57 -3.32
N TYR A 217 12.29 -3.90 -2.18
CA TYR A 217 12.18 -4.53 -0.87
C TYR A 217 11.13 -3.84 -0.01
N ALA A 218 10.25 -4.64 0.56
CA ALA A 218 9.23 -4.17 1.49
C ALA A 218 9.62 -4.49 2.94
N ILE A 219 9.10 -3.68 3.86
CA ILE A 219 9.15 -3.90 5.30
C ILE A 219 7.73 -4.26 5.72
N GLY A 220 7.52 -5.53 6.02
CA GLY A 220 6.23 -6.06 6.48
C GLY A 220 6.20 -6.28 7.99
N GLY A 221 5.05 -6.71 8.53
CA GLY A 221 4.88 -7.04 9.94
C GLY A 221 5.03 -5.85 10.89
N LEU A 222 4.69 -4.66 10.41
CA LEU A 222 4.48 -3.43 11.17
C LEU A 222 3.03 -2.95 11.00
N ALA A 223 2.57 -2.02 11.85
CA ALA A 223 1.17 -1.62 12.00
C ALA A 223 0.24 -2.80 12.36
N VAL A 224 0.76 -3.77 13.12
CA VAL A 224 0.07 -5.00 13.56
C VAL A 224 0.01 -5.17 15.07
N GLY A 225 0.29 -4.09 15.84
CA GLY A 225 0.18 -4.08 17.30
C GLY A 225 1.29 -3.34 18.05
N GLU A 226 2.37 -2.95 17.37
CA GLU A 226 3.45 -2.15 17.94
C GLU A 226 3.06 -0.67 18.06
N THR A 227 3.81 0.08 18.86
CA THR A 227 3.69 1.54 18.95
C THR A 227 4.33 2.23 17.75
N HIS A 228 3.97 3.51 17.50
CA HIS A 228 4.62 4.31 16.45
C HIS A 228 6.14 4.45 16.68
N GLU A 229 6.56 4.59 17.93
CA GLU A 229 7.99 4.68 18.29
C GLU A 229 8.75 3.40 17.94
N GLU A 230 8.16 2.23 18.25
CA GLU A 230 8.74 0.93 17.88
C GLU A 230 8.81 0.77 16.35
N MET A 231 7.79 1.20 15.63
CA MET A 231 7.79 1.22 14.17
C MET A 231 8.94 2.09 13.63
N TYR A 232 9.06 3.34 14.10
CA TYR A 232 10.11 4.25 13.63
C TYR A 232 11.51 3.73 13.94
N LYS A 233 11.73 3.20 15.15
CA LYS A 233 12.99 2.56 15.54
C LYS A 233 13.30 1.35 14.66
N THR A 234 12.29 0.59 14.29
CA THR A 234 12.46 -0.55 13.38
C THR A 234 12.90 -0.09 12.00
N LEU A 235 12.30 1.00 11.46
CA LEU A 235 12.73 1.59 10.18
C LEU A 235 14.19 2.07 10.24
N GLU A 236 14.57 2.80 11.29
CA GLU A 236 15.96 3.25 11.51
C GLU A 236 16.95 2.08 11.56
N THR A 237 16.49 0.94 12.07
CA THR A 237 17.29 -0.27 12.16
C THR A 237 17.45 -0.98 10.82
N VAL A 238 16.39 -1.05 10.00
CA VAL A 238 16.34 -1.92 8.81
C VAL A 238 16.77 -1.19 7.54
N VAL A 239 16.29 0.05 7.34
CA VAL A 239 16.51 0.77 6.08
C VAL A 239 17.99 0.89 5.68
N PRO A 240 18.95 1.08 6.61
CA PRO A 240 20.36 1.11 6.26
C PRO A 240 20.93 -0.19 5.66
N TYR A 241 20.23 -1.31 5.82
CA TYR A 241 20.63 -2.62 5.24
C TYR A 241 19.87 -2.95 3.93
N LEU A 242 18.99 -2.07 3.47
CA LEU A 242 18.34 -2.20 2.18
C LEU A 242 19.11 -1.38 1.12
N PRO A 243 19.19 -1.84 -0.14
CA PRO A 243 19.96 -1.14 -1.17
C PRO A 243 19.35 0.23 -1.52
N GLU A 244 20.15 1.29 -1.48
CA GLU A 244 19.70 2.66 -1.86
C GLU A 244 19.21 2.77 -3.30
N ASN A 245 19.75 1.95 -4.19
CA ASN A 245 19.40 1.90 -5.61
C ASN A 245 18.19 0.99 -5.91
N LYS A 246 17.44 0.64 -4.90
CA LYS A 246 16.17 -0.09 -4.98
C LYS A 246 15.10 0.62 -4.15
N PRO A 247 13.82 0.55 -4.54
CA PRO A 247 12.76 1.15 -3.74
C PRO A 247 12.53 0.38 -2.44
N THR A 248 12.26 1.13 -1.37
CA THR A 248 11.85 0.62 -0.05
C THR A 248 10.37 0.86 0.14
N TYR A 249 9.61 -0.19 0.43
CA TYR A 249 8.16 -0.14 0.63
C TYR A 249 7.78 -0.49 2.06
N LEU A 250 7.10 0.41 2.78
CA LEU A 250 6.51 0.15 4.10
C LEU A 250 5.04 -0.25 3.94
N MET A 251 4.74 -1.52 4.23
CA MET A 251 3.43 -2.12 3.97
C MET A 251 2.38 -1.71 5.00
N GLY A 252 1.19 -1.35 4.53
CA GLY A 252 0.01 -1.11 5.36
C GLY A 252 0.03 0.17 6.19
N VAL A 253 1.00 1.07 5.97
CA VAL A 253 1.18 2.35 6.68
C VAL A 253 0.89 3.51 5.73
N GLY A 254 0.13 4.51 6.07
CA GLY A 254 -0.74 4.70 7.17
C GLY A 254 -1.36 6.07 7.31
N THR A 255 -1.15 6.68 8.46
CA THR A 255 -1.60 8.05 8.68
C THR A 255 -0.66 9.03 7.99
N PRO A 256 -1.11 10.28 7.69
CA PRO A 256 -0.23 11.30 7.11
C PRO A 256 1.05 11.52 7.92
N GLU A 257 0.94 11.51 9.26
CA GLU A 257 2.07 11.66 10.17
C GLU A 257 3.07 10.51 10.03
N ASN A 258 2.58 9.27 9.99
CA ASN A 258 3.42 8.09 9.84
C ASN A 258 4.15 8.07 8.49
N ILE A 259 3.50 8.57 7.42
CA ILE A 259 4.12 8.70 6.10
C ILE A 259 5.28 9.70 6.16
N LEU A 260 5.06 10.91 6.72
CA LEU A 260 6.10 11.92 6.85
C LEU A 260 7.31 11.40 7.64
N GLU A 261 7.06 10.74 8.78
CA GLU A 261 8.09 10.13 9.62
C GLU A 261 8.85 9.00 8.91
N SER A 262 8.16 8.22 8.08
CA SER A 262 8.77 7.11 7.37
C SER A 262 9.55 7.55 6.13
N VAL A 263 9.09 8.60 5.43
CA VAL A 263 9.86 9.23 4.33
C VAL A 263 11.17 9.79 4.84
N GLU A 264 11.18 10.45 6.01
CA GLU A 264 12.41 10.91 6.66
C GLU A 264 13.43 9.80 6.87
N ARG A 265 12.96 8.57 7.07
CA ARG A 265 13.77 7.37 7.29
C ARG A 265 14.11 6.59 6.01
N GLY A 266 13.76 7.15 4.84
CA GLY A 266 14.16 6.60 3.53
C GLY A 266 13.18 5.63 2.90
N VAL A 267 11.91 5.64 3.30
CA VAL A 267 10.85 4.83 2.67
C VAL A 267 10.32 5.52 1.42
N ASP A 268 10.09 4.74 0.36
CA ASP A 268 9.68 5.21 -0.96
C ASP A 268 8.22 4.91 -1.31
N PHE A 269 7.68 3.76 -0.88
CA PHE A 269 6.35 3.28 -1.23
C PHE A 269 5.50 3.08 0.02
N PHE A 270 4.23 3.43 -0.07
CA PHE A 270 3.24 3.31 0.99
C PHE A 270 1.91 2.82 0.44
N ASP A 271 1.18 2.05 1.23
CA ASP A 271 -0.24 1.75 1.03
C ASP A 271 -0.98 1.79 2.34
N CYS A 272 -2.23 2.17 2.31
CA CYS A 272 -3.14 2.01 3.43
C CYS A 272 -4.59 2.14 2.99
N VAL A 273 -5.48 1.40 3.63
CA VAL A 273 -6.92 1.53 3.41
C VAL A 273 -7.55 2.75 4.10
N TYR A 274 -6.79 3.47 4.93
CA TYR A 274 -7.32 4.58 5.74
C TYR A 274 -8.00 5.69 4.93
N PRO A 275 -7.44 6.18 3.80
CA PRO A 275 -8.11 7.22 3.03
C PRO A 275 -9.52 6.82 2.62
N SER A 276 -9.68 5.66 1.98
CA SER A 276 -10.97 5.17 1.52
C SER A 276 -11.88 4.68 2.66
N ARG A 277 -11.31 4.01 3.68
CA ARG A 277 -12.08 3.54 4.84
C ARG A 277 -12.64 4.72 5.64
N ASN A 278 -11.80 5.70 5.99
CA ASN A 278 -12.22 6.87 6.74
C ASN A 278 -13.23 7.71 5.94
N GLY A 279 -13.02 7.90 4.63
CA GLY A 279 -13.97 8.59 3.76
C GLY A 279 -15.37 7.96 3.79
N ARG A 280 -15.45 6.62 3.69
CA ARG A 280 -16.72 5.89 3.78
C ARG A 280 -17.41 6.01 5.15
N HIS A 281 -16.66 6.34 6.22
CA HIS A 281 -17.19 6.56 7.56
C HIS A 281 -17.37 8.04 7.92
N GLY A 282 -17.38 8.92 6.92
CA GLY A 282 -17.66 10.34 7.13
C GLY A 282 -16.46 11.19 7.58
N HIS A 283 -15.22 10.69 7.43
CA HIS A 283 -14.04 11.43 7.83
C HIS A 283 -13.26 11.95 6.62
N ALA A 284 -12.83 13.21 6.69
CA ALA A 284 -11.91 13.84 5.75
C ALA A 284 -10.55 14.12 6.41
N TYR A 285 -9.48 13.99 5.64
CA TYR A 285 -8.13 14.45 6.00
C TYR A 285 -7.90 15.82 5.39
N THR A 286 -7.42 16.77 6.20
CA THR A 286 -7.14 18.14 5.76
C THR A 286 -5.78 18.59 6.24
N ASN A 287 -5.29 19.73 5.74
CA ASN A 287 -4.06 20.35 6.23
C ASN A 287 -4.15 20.85 7.68
N HIS A 288 -5.35 20.79 8.27
CA HIS A 288 -5.63 21.16 9.66
C HIS A 288 -6.08 19.97 10.51
N GLY A 289 -5.74 18.74 10.06
CA GLY A 289 -6.06 17.50 10.75
C GLY A 289 -7.31 16.80 10.21
N LYS A 290 -7.77 15.81 10.96
CA LYS A 290 -8.89 14.96 10.58
C LYS A 290 -10.23 15.52 11.07
N MET A 291 -11.20 15.64 10.17
CA MET A 291 -12.55 16.08 10.51
C MET A 291 -13.59 14.97 10.35
N ASN A 292 -14.65 14.99 11.17
CA ASN A 292 -15.78 14.07 11.07
C ASN A 292 -17.03 14.84 10.61
N LEU A 293 -17.39 14.68 9.35
CA LEU A 293 -18.52 15.38 8.70
C LEU A 293 -19.89 14.98 9.27
N ASN A 294 -19.98 13.93 10.08
CA ASN A 294 -21.23 13.59 10.78
C ASN A 294 -21.59 14.55 11.90
N ASN A 295 -20.64 15.39 12.36
CA ASN A 295 -20.87 16.33 13.45
C ASN A 295 -21.87 17.44 13.05
N ALA A 296 -22.72 17.84 14.00
CA ALA A 296 -23.79 18.84 13.78
C ALA A 296 -23.23 20.22 13.38
N LYS A 297 -22.03 20.58 13.84
CA LYS A 297 -21.40 21.88 13.53
C LYS A 297 -21.26 22.17 12.03
N TYR A 298 -21.31 21.14 11.16
CA TYR A 298 -21.18 21.29 9.71
C TYR A 298 -22.53 21.43 8.99
N GLU A 299 -23.65 21.51 9.71
CA GLU A 299 -25.00 21.54 9.11
C GLU A 299 -25.23 22.77 8.23
N LEU A 300 -24.68 23.90 8.62
CA LEU A 300 -24.77 25.16 7.89
C LEU A 300 -23.40 25.66 7.41
N ASP A 301 -22.39 24.78 7.35
CA ASP A 301 -21.02 25.15 6.96
C ASP A 301 -20.87 25.14 5.43
N GLU A 302 -20.88 26.34 4.83
CA GLU A 302 -20.74 26.55 3.39
C GLU A 302 -19.29 26.42 2.88
N ARG A 303 -18.31 26.27 3.76
CA ARG A 303 -16.90 26.12 3.37
C ARG A 303 -16.64 24.78 2.69
N PRO A 304 -15.60 24.68 1.83
CA PRO A 304 -15.11 23.39 1.33
C PRO A 304 -14.54 22.52 2.46
N LEU A 305 -14.27 21.24 2.20
CA LEU A 305 -13.60 20.36 3.18
C LEU A 305 -12.27 20.95 3.66
N ASP A 306 -11.46 21.44 2.73
CA ASP A 306 -10.21 22.15 2.99
C ASP A 306 -10.08 23.30 1.98
N SER A 307 -9.93 24.54 2.46
CA SER A 307 -9.85 25.76 1.62
C SER A 307 -8.55 25.84 0.83
N THR A 308 -7.54 25.07 1.22
CA THR A 308 -6.25 25.00 0.53
C THR A 308 -6.15 23.81 -0.44
N CYS A 309 -7.21 23.01 -0.56
CA CYS A 309 -7.24 21.81 -1.37
C CYS A 309 -7.93 22.05 -2.72
N ASP A 310 -7.24 21.74 -3.80
CA ASP A 310 -7.71 21.87 -5.18
C ASP A 310 -8.43 20.64 -5.74
N CYS A 311 -8.79 19.66 -4.92
CA CYS A 311 -9.46 18.45 -5.41
C CYS A 311 -10.83 18.79 -6.05
N PRO A 312 -11.34 17.93 -6.95
CA PRO A 312 -12.62 18.14 -7.60
C PRO A 312 -13.80 18.35 -6.63
N VAL A 313 -13.69 17.82 -5.41
CA VAL A 313 -14.72 17.94 -4.38
C VAL A 313 -14.67 19.32 -3.72
N CYS A 314 -13.49 19.76 -3.24
CA CYS A 314 -13.31 21.04 -2.56
C CYS A 314 -13.61 22.25 -3.47
N ARG A 315 -13.40 22.10 -4.79
CA ARG A 315 -13.71 23.16 -5.77
C ARG A 315 -15.21 23.40 -5.97
N ARG A 316 -16.07 22.48 -5.54
CA ARG A 316 -17.51 22.50 -5.94
C ARG A 316 -18.48 22.35 -4.79
N TYR A 317 -18.11 21.61 -3.73
CA TYR A 317 -19.09 21.19 -2.74
C TYR A 317 -18.73 21.70 -1.34
N THR A 318 -19.78 21.99 -0.59
CA THR A 318 -19.68 22.50 0.78
C THR A 318 -19.73 21.36 1.79
N ARG A 319 -19.18 21.58 2.98
CA ARG A 319 -19.29 20.67 4.13
C ARG A 319 -20.74 20.35 4.46
N ALA A 320 -21.63 21.35 4.43
CA ALA A 320 -23.05 21.19 4.69
C ALA A 320 -23.71 20.20 3.71
N TYR A 321 -23.44 20.33 2.41
CA TYR A 321 -23.99 19.42 1.41
C TYR A 321 -23.46 18.00 1.58
N ILE A 322 -22.15 17.81 1.78
CA ILE A 322 -21.54 16.51 2.00
C ILE A 322 -22.09 15.85 3.25
N ARG A 323 -22.24 16.62 4.35
CA ARG A 323 -22.89 16.12 5.58
C ARG A 323 -24.31 15.69 5.32
N HIS A 324 -25.11 16.48 4.59
CA HIS A 324 -26.47 16.12 4.21
C HIS A 324 -26.51 14.75 3.50
N LEU A 325 -25.66 14.54 2.51
CA LEU A 325 -25.58 13.28 1.77
C LEU A 325 -25.25 12.09 2.69
N LEU A 326 -24.31 12.26 3.62
CA LEU A 326 -23.95 11.23 4.60
C LEU A 326 -25.13 10.90 5.52
N LYS A 327 -25.87 11.91 5.99
CA LYS A 327 -27.04 11.73 6.85
C LYS A 327 -28.21 11.10 6.12
N ALA A 328 -28.37 11.39 4.84
CA ALA A 328 -29.37 10.79 3.96
C ALA A 328 -29.00 9.35 3.53
N GLY A 329 -27.77 8.88 3.83
CA GLY A 329 -27.30 7.56 3.37
C GLY A 329 -26.98 7.50 1.88
N GLU A 330 -26.80 8.66 1.23
CA GLU A 330 -26.45 8.73 -0.19
C GLU A 330 -24.99 8.32 -0.43
N MET A 331 -24.77 7.39 -1.35
CA MET A 331 -23.44 6.90 -1.72
C MET A 331 -22.52 8.03 -2.21
N LEU A 332 -23.09 9.09 -2.79
CA LEU A 332 -22.34 10.24 -3.28
C LEU A 332 -21.56 10.96 -2.17
N GLY A 333 -22.09 11.01 -0.94
CA GLY A 333 -21.38 11.57 0.20
C GLY A 333 -20.10 10.79 0.55
N MET A 334 -20.21 9.46 0.56
CA MET A 334 -19.04 8.59 0.77
C MET A 334 -18.02 8.74 -0.38
N ARG A 335 -18.48 8.75 -1.64
CA ARG A 335 -17.62 8.93 -2.81
C ARG A 335 -16.84 10.23 -2.72
N PHE A 336 -17.47 11.34 -2.39
CA PHE A 336 -16.80 12.63 -2.26
C PHE A 336 -15.68 12.61 -1.22
N LEU A 337 -15.95 12.03 -0.05
CA LEU A 337 -14.93 11.95 0.99
C LEU A 337 -13.78 11.00 0.62
N VAL A 338 -14.08 9.90 -0.07
CA VAL A 338 -13.02 9.00 -0.57
C VAL A 338 -12.17 9.71 -1.62
N MET A 339 -12.78 10.38 -2.59
CA MET A 339 -12.07 11.15 -3.61
C MET A 339 -11.19 12.24 -2.98
N HIS A 340 -11.73 13.02 -2.05
CA HIS A 340 -10.97 14.06 -1.35
C HIS A 340 -9.77 13.47 -0.60
N ASN A 341 -9.97 12.39 0.16
CA ASN A 341 -8.90 11.76 0.93
C ASN A 341 -7.80 11.18 0.04
N LEU A 342 -8.15 10.53 -1.07
CA LEU A 342 -7.17 10.01 -2.02
C LEU A 342 -6.35 11.16 -2.64
N TYR A 343 -7.04 12.24 -3.04
CA TYR A 343 -6.36 13.43 -3.55
C TYR A 343 -5.41 14.02 -2.52
N PHE A 344 -5.85 14.16 -1.27
CA PHE A 344 -5.04 14.68 -0.17
C PHE A 344 -3.73 13.89 -0.01
N TYR A 345 -3.81 12.56 0.03
CA TYR A 345 -2.63 11.70 0.14
C TYR A 345 -1.71 11.81 -1.07
N ASN A 346 -2.26 11.74 -2.28
CA ASN A 346 -1.45 11.83 -3.50
C ASN A 346 -0.80 13.21 -3.66
N ASN A 347 -1.51 14.29 -3.32
CA ASN A 347 -0.99 15.65 -3.34
C ASN A 347 0.11 15.86 -2.30
N MET A 348 -0.07 15.32 -1.09
CA MET A 348 0.97 15.36 -0.05
C MET A 348 2.25 14.66 -0.54
N MET A 349 2.14 13.56 -1.27
CA MET A 349 3.31 12.90 -1.86
C MET A 349 3.99 13.76 -2.94
N GLU A 350 3.24 14.53 -3.74
CA GLU A 350 3.83 15.50 -4.68
C GLU A 350 4.58 16.60 -3.93
N GLU A 351 3.98 17.16 -2.88
CA GLU A 351 4.62 18.19 -2.04
C GLU A 351 5.90 17.64 -1.39
N ILE A 352 5.88 16.41 -0.87
CA ILE A 352 7.06 15.74 -0.30
C ILE A 352 8.17 15.64 -1.35
N ARG A 353 7.89 15.16 -2.55
CA ARG A 353 8.89 15.07 -3.62
C ARG A 353 9.51 16.42 -3.96
N ALA A 354 8.67 17.45 -4.13
CA ALA A 354 9.11 18.78 -4.44
C ALA A 354 9.99 19.41 -3.34
N THR A 355 9.69 19.11 -2.07
CA THR A 355 10.48 19.64 -0.94
C THR A 355 11.79 18.88 -0.75
N ILE A 356 11.84 17.58 -1.03
CA ILE A 356 13.10 16.80 -1.06
C ILE A 356 14.03 17.36 -2.15
N GLU A 357 13.50 17.64 -3.35
CA GLU A 357 14.28 18.22 -4.46
C GLU A 357 14.90 19.58 -4.12
N LYS A 358 14.27 20.34 -3.21
CA LYS A 358 14.74 21.66 -2.76
C LYS A 358 15.63 21.59 -1.50
N GLY A 359 15.73 20.45 -0.82
CA GLY A 359 16.38 20.36 0.49
C GLY A 359 15.56 21.00 1.63
N GLU A 360 14.23 21.06 1.49
CA GLU A 360 13.31 21.72 2.42
C GLU A 360 12.37 20.74 3.14
N PHE A 361 12.60 19.43 3.02
CA PHE A 361 11.68 18.42 3.52
C PHE A 361 11.47 18.51 5.04
N GLN A 362 12.51 18.80 5.82
CA GLN A 362 12.37 18.92 7.28
C GLN A 362 11.46 20.08 7.69
N ALA A 363 11.61 21.23 7.04
CA ALA A 363 10.75 22.40 7.28
C ALA A 363 9.29 22.10 6.89
N TYR A 364 9.09 21.44 5.75
CA TYR A 364 7.77 21.01 5.29
C TYR A 364 7.13 20.02 6.26
N LYS A 365 7.84 18.97 6.67
CA LYS A 365 7.36 17.98 7.65
C LYS A 365 6.90 18.65 8.93
N LYS A 366 7.74 19.53 9.49
CA LYS A 366 7.40 20.27 10.71
C LYS A 366 6.12 21.08 10.56
N ALA A 367 6.00 21.86 9.48
CA ALA A 367 4.81 22.67 9.22
C ALA A 367 3.54 21.82 9.04
N LYS A 368 3.63 20.68 8.35
CA LYS A 368 2.48 19.74 8.19
C LYS A 368 2.05 19.17 9.54
N LEU A 369 2.98 18.68 10.36
CA LEU A 369 2.67 18.12 11.68
C LEU A 369 2.05 19.17 12.62
N GLU A 370 2.55 20.40 12.60
CA GLU A 370 1.95 21.53 13.34
C GLU A 370 0.52 21.80 12.84
N GLY A 371 0.31 21.81 11.51
CA GLY A 371 -1.00 22.00 10.90
C GLY A 371 -1.99 20.90 11.32
N PHE A 372 -1.60 19.64 11.29
CA PHE A 372 -2.47 18.52 11.70
C PHE A 372 -2.86 18.60 13.18
N ASN A 373 -2.00 19.14 14.04
CA ASN A 373 -2.24 19.30 15.47
C ASN A 373 -3.02 20.58 15.81
N ALA A 374 -3.02 21.59 14.95
CA ALA A 374 -3.72 22.85 15.19
C ALA A 374 -5.24 22.66 15.25
N GLY A 375 -5.73 21.59 14.66
CA GLY A 375 -7.16 21.35 14.57
C GLY A 375 -7.83 22.32 13.57
N GLU A 376 -9.13 22.12 13.40
CA GLU A 376 -9.94 22.90 12.49
C GLU A 376 -10.17 24.31 13.02
N GLN A 377 -9.84 25.32 12.23
CA GLN A 377 -10.19 26.73 12.46
C GLN A 377 -11.61 27.04 11.99
#